data_2c448e6a7201fcdfbc2b403a32f921ff
#
_entry.id   2c448e6a7201fcdfbc2b403a32f921ff
#
_cell.length_a   1.000
_cell.length_b   1.000
_cell.length_c   1.000
_cell.angle_alpha   90.00
_cell.angle_beta   90.00
_cell.angle_gamma   90.00
#
_symmetry.space_group_name_H-M   'P 1'
#
loop_
_entity.id
_entity.type
_entity.pdbx_description
1 polymer ?
#
loop_
_entity_poly.entity_id
_entity_poly.type
_entity_poly.pdbx_seq_one_letter_code
_entity_poly.pdbx_strand_id
1 'polypeptide(L)'
;MDRIIDIYEMMRNVRRISFKAESLEGSSTGWNYAGKGNVVVREEGDRLYFIEEIILDNDIRYSDRKLWEFKENYIGFYRFRNGDYEKIFEFLFCDGEFMMKKEYLCSPDLYYGEMKILDNRICLLIKVKGEKKNEVLEYTYLT
;
A
#
# COMPACT_ATOMS: atom_id res chain seq x y z
N MET A 1 -10.18 -10.69 -13.15
CA MET A 1 -10.55 -10.93 -11.74
C MET A 1 -11.78 -10.13 -11.43
N ASP A 2 -12.86 -10.83 -11.10
CA ASP A 2 -14.16 -10.18 -10.92
C ASP A 2 -14.64 -10.18 -9.48
N ARG A 3 -13.92 -10.85 -8.57
CA ARG A 3 -14.35 -11.02 -7.20
C ARG A 3 -13.23 -10.72 -6.21
N ILE A 4 -13.61 -10.27 -5.03
CA ILE A 4 -12.65 -10.01 -3.95
C ILE A 4 -11.89 -11.27 -3.55
N ILE A 5 -12.52 -12.45 -3.60
CA ILE A 5 -11.83 -13.70 -3.30
C ILE A 5 -10.65 -13.95 -4.25
N ASP A 6 -10.77 -13.56 -5.50
CA ASP A 6 -9.68 -13.69 -6.47
C ASP A 6 -8.51 -12.79 -6.09
N ILE A 7 -8.80 -11.59 -5.60
CA ILE A 7 -7.78 -10.65 -5.13
C ILE A 7 -7.09 -11.21 -3.89
N TYR A 8 -7.86 -11.76 -2.96
CA TYR A 8 -7.34 -12.41 -1.77
C TYR A 8 -6.36 -13.53 -2.13
N GLU A 9 -6.76 -14.41 -3.06
CA GLU A 9 -5.92 -15.54 -3.51
C GLU A 9 -4.62 -15.04 -4.14
N MET A 10 -4.66 -13.94 -4.88
CA MET A 10 -3.47 -13.35 -5.46
C MET A 10 -2.57 -12.72 -4.39
N MET A 11 -3.14 -11.97 -3.49
CA MET A 11 -2.38 -11.23 -2.47
C MET A 11 -1.73 -12.17 -1.45
N ARG A 12 -2.36 -13.29 -1.13
CA ARG A 12 -1.76 -14.27 -0.20
C ARG A 12 -0.48 -14.89 -0.75
N ASN A 13 -0.28 -14.83 -2.05
CA ASN A 13 0.88 -15.41 -2.73
C ASN A 13 1.99 -14.38 -3.04
N VAL A 14 1.83 -13.17 -2.59
CA VAL A 14 2.86 -12.13 -2.75
C VAL A 14 4.14 -12.54 -2.02
N ARG A 15 5.30 -12.33 -2.69
CA ARG A 15 6.62 -12.69 -2.14
C ARG A 15 7.63 -11.57 -2.28
N ARG A 16 7.43 -10.65 -3.23
CA ARG A 16 8.39 -9.60 -3.54
C ARG A 16 7.70 -8.24 -3.62
N ILE A 17 8.48 -7.21 -3.40
CA ILE A 17 8.02 -5.83 -3.44
C ILE A 17 9.04 -4.96 -4.17
N SER A 18 8.52 -4.01 -4.95
CA SER A 18 9.28 -2.90 -5.50
C SER A 18 8.67 -1.62 -4.94
N PHE A 19 9.51 -0.72 -4.48
CA PHE A 19 9.08 0.51 -3.81
C PHE A 19 9.72 1.73 -4.44
N LYS A 20 8.95 2.80 -4.54
CA LYS A 20 9.46 4.09 -5.00
C LYS A 20 8.74 5.20 -4.23
N ALA A 21 9.53 6.12 -3.69
CA ALA A 21 9.04 7.34 -3.08
C ALA A 21 9.55 8.53 -3.87
N GLU A 22 8.70 9.49 -4.14
CA GLU A 22 9.05 10.69 -4.89
C GLU A 22 8.45 11.92 -4.24
N SER A 23 9.30 12.92 -3.98
CA SER A 23 8.87 14.25 -3.53
C SER A 23 8.56 15.09 -4.74
N LEU A 24 7.39 15.69 -4.75
CA LEU A 24 6.94 16.58 -5.81
C LEU A 24 7.19 18.03 -5.41
N GLU A 25 6.89 18.96 -6.31
CA GLU A 25 7.05 20.39 -6.06
C GLU A 25 6.27 20.82 -4.82
N GLY A 26 6.92 21.61 -3.95
CA GLY A 26 6.33 22.09 -2.72
C GLY A 26 6.56 21.19 -1.50
N SER A 27 7.19 20.03 -1.69
CA SER A 27 7.53 19.15 -0.57
C SER A 27 8.87 19.53 0.03
N SER A 28 8.95 19.53 1.37
CA SER A 28 10.20 19.82 2.10
C SER A 28 10.86 18.55 2.63
N THR A 29 10.30 17.37 2.39
CA THR A 29 10.83 16.12 2.94
C THR A 29 12.04 15.59 2.19
N GLY A 30 12.13 15.86 0.88
CA GLY A 30 13.22 15.37 0.04
C GLY A 30 13.23 13.86 -0.13
N TRP A 31 12.09 13.19 0.02
CA TRP A 31 11.98 11.74 -0.10
C TRP A 31 12.01 11.32 -1.56
N ASN A 32 13.20 10.90 -2.01
CA ASN A 32 13.39 10.37 -3.34
C ASN A 32 14.19 9.07 -3.20
N TYR A 33 13.46 7.97 -3.02
CA TYR A 33 14.04 6.65 -2.78
C TYR A 33 13.38 5.62 -3.68
N ALA A 34 14.15 4.63 -4.05
CA ALA A 34 13.64 3.43 -4.70
C ALA A 34 14.30 2.22 -4.07
N GLY A 35 13.64 1.08 -4.11
CA GLY A 35 14.19 -0.13 -3.54
C GLY A 35 13.37 -1.35 -3.90
N LYS A 36 13.91 -2.51 -3.55
CA LYS A 36 13.29 -3.81 -3.77
C LYS A 36 13.47 -4.67 -2.53
N GLY A 37 12.60 -5.61 -2.37
CA GLY A 37 12.69 -6.50 -1.23
C GLY A 37 11.75 -7.67 -1.28
N ASN A 38 11.55 -8.23 -0.10
CA ASN A 38 10.74 -9.42 0.10
C ASN A 38 9.55 -9.10 0.99
N VAL A 39 8.49 -9.88 0.80
CA VAL A 39 7.29 -9.80 1.62
C VAL A 39 7.02 -11.17 2.21
N VAL A 40 6.82 -11.21 3.51
CA VAL A 40 6.29 -12.39 4.18
C VAL A 40 4.81 -12.10 4.44
N VAL A 41 3.95 -12.94 3.91
CA VAL A 41 2.50 -12.81 4.09
C VAL A 41 2.06 -13.79 5.18
N ARG A 42 1.40 -13.25 6.18
CA ARG A 42 0.77 -14.06 7.23
C ARG A 42 -0.74 -13.93 7.11
N GLU A 43 -1.39 -15.07 7.00
CA GLU A 43 -2.82 -15.18 6.81
C GLU A 43 -3.52 -15.43 8.16
N GLU A 44 -4.57 -14.68 8.44
CA GLU A 44 -5.33 -14.83 9.67
C GLU A 44 -6.80 -14.49 9.40
N GLY A 45 -7.63 -15.51 9.17
CA GLY A 45 -9.03 -15.29 8.80
C GLY A 45 -9.17 -14.54 7.49
N ASP A 46 -9.87 -13.43 7.51
CA ASP A 46 -10.06 -12.55 6.36
C ASP A 46 -8.98 -11.47 6.24
N ARG A 47 -7.87 -11.64 6.95
CA ARG A 47 -6.79 -10.67 7.04
C ARG A 47 -5.49 -11.22 6.49
N LEU A 48 -4.76 -10.37 5.76
CA LEU A 48 -3.40 -10.65 5.32
C LEU A 48 -2.49 -9.59 5.89
N TYR A 49 -1.47 -10.05 6.63
CA TYR A 49 -0.42 -9.19 7.17
C TYR A 49 0.78 -9.27 6.26
N PHE A 50 1.21 -8.13 5.73
CA PHE A 50 2.41 -8.03 4.90
C PHE A 50 3.55 -7.52 5.76
N ILE A 51 4.59 -8.34 5.90
CA ILE A 51 5.82 -7.96 6.58
C ILE A 51 6.86 -7.72 5.49
N GLU A 52 7.26 -6.48 5.32
CA GLU A 52 8.07 -6.03 4.18
C GLU A 52 9.47 -5.66 4.63
N GLU A 53 10.47 -6.21 3.92
CA GLU A 53 11.89 -5.88 4.10
C GLU A 53 12.42 -5.39 2.77
N ILE A 54 12.78 -4.12 2.70
CA ILE A 54 13.19 -3.44 1.47
C ILE A 54 14.62 -2.95 1.64
N ILE A 55 15.42 -3.11 0.58
CA ILE A 55 16.74 -2.53 0.49
C ILE A 55 16.65 -1.39 -0.50
N LEU A 56 16.86 -0.17 -0.03
CA LEU A 56 16.84 1.02 -0.85
C LEU A 56 18.12 1.12 -1.69
N ASP A 57 18.08 1.93 -2.74
CA ASP A 57 19.23 2.11 -3.66
C ASP A 57 20.48 2.64 -2.97
N ASN A 58 20.34 3.30 -1.82
CA ASN A 58 21.47 3.76 -1.00
C ASN A 58 21.91 2.73 0.03
N ASP A 59 21.52 1.46 -0.13
CA ASP A 59 21.79 0.33 0.75
C ASP A 59 21.20 0.42 2.16
N ILE A 60 20.32 1.36 2.39
CA ILE A 60 19.59 1.46 3.66
C ILE A 60 18.48 0.42 3.67
N ARG A 61 18.36 -0.31 4.76
CA ARG A 61 17.27 -1.26 4.99
C ARG A 61 16.06 -0.54 5.55
N TYR A 62 14.91 -0.87 5.00
CA TYR A 62 13.65 -0.28 5.38
C TYR A 62 12.65 -1.40 5.63
N SER A 63 12.08 -1.42 6.83
CA SER A 63 11.06 -2.41 7.22
C SER A 63 9.73 -1.74 7.35
N ASP A 64 8.69 -2.38 6.84
CA ASP A 64 7.33 -1.87 6.94
C ASP A 64 6.35 -3.02 7.15
N ARG A 65 5.16 -2.68 7.60
CA ARG A 65 4.07 -3.64 7.81
C ARG A 65 2.78 -3.04 7.32
N LYS A 66 1.98 -3.89 6.67
CA LYS A 66 0.65 -3.51 6.21
C LYS A 66 -0.34 -4.61 6.56
N LEU A 67 -1.58 -4.23 6.75
CA LEU A 67 -2.68 -5.15 6.97
C LEU A 67 -3.74 -4.89 5.91
N TRP A 68 -4.21 -5.98 5.29
CA TRP A 68 -5.29 -5.96 4.34
C TRP A 68 -6.43 -6.78 4.89
N GLU A 69 -7.61 -6.18 5.01
CA GLU A 69 -8.80 -6.83 5.54
C GLU A 69 -9.83 -6.99 4.43
N PHE A 70 -10.21 -8.24 4.14
CA PHE A 70 -11.07 -8.56 3.01
C PHE A 70 -12.51 -8.73 3.45
N LYS A 71 -13.36 -7.83 3.02
CA LYS A 71 -14.80 -7.86 3.28
C LYS A 71 -15.54 -8.27 2.01
N GLU A 72 -16.86 -8.31 2.07
CA GLU A 72 -17.69 -8.79 0.96
C GLU A 72 -17.49 -7.97 -0.33
N ASN A 73 -17.42 -6.64 -0.21
CA ASN A 73 -17.35 -5.75 -1.36
C ASN A 73 -16.24 -4.69 -1.28
N TYR A 74 -15.39 -4.77 -0.26
CA TYR A 74 -14.28 -3.85 -0.14
C TYR A 74 -13.08 -4.49 0.56
N ILE A 75 -11.93 -3.85 0.40
CA ILE A 75 -10.68 -4.22 1.05
C ILE A 75 -10.26 -3.05 1.93
N GLY A 76 -10.15 -3.30 3.23
CA GLY A 76 -9.61 -2.33 4.18
C GLY A 76 -8.08 -2.36 4.16
N PHE A 77 -7.46 -1.21 4.08
CA PHE A 77 -6.01 -1.06 4.11
C PHE A 77 -5.58 -0.37 5.39
N TYR A 78 -4.65 -0.99 6.10
CA TYR A 78 -4.10 -0.49 7.36
C TYR A 78 -2.60 -0.33 7.23
N ARG A 79 -2.05 0.74 7.78
CA ARG A 79 -0.62 0.88 7.97
C ARG A 79 -0.25 0.55 9.41
N PHE A 80 1.01 0.19 9.63
CA PHE A 80 1.55 -0.02 10.97
C PHE A 80 2.29 1.24 11.42
N ARG A 81 1.89 1.78 12.57
CA ARG A 81 2.47 3.00 13.10
C ARG A 81 2.35 3.03 14.61
N ASN A 82 3.44 3.39 15.29
CA ASN A 82 3.45 3.50 16.75
C ASN A 82 3.02 2.21 17.46
N GLY A 83 3.43 1.06 16.91
CA GLY A 83 3.13 -0.25 17.51
C GLY A 83 1.73 -0.77 17.24
N ASP A 84 0.95 -0.15 16.39
CA ASP A 84 -0.42 -0.55 16.11
C ASP A 84 -0.79 -0.38 14.63
N TYR A 85 -1.83 -1.11 14.21
CA TYR A 85 -2.38 -0.99 12.87
C TYR A 85 -3.49 0.05 12.85
N GLU A 86 -3.39 0.98 11.90
CA GLU A 86 -4.31 2.10 11.74
C GLU A 86 -4.95 2.03 10.36
N LYS A 87 -6.29 1.95 10.33
CA LYS A 87 -7.03 1.90 9.06
C LYS A 87 -6.91 3.24 8.33
N ILE A 88 -6.49 3.19 7.08
CA ILE A 88 -6.31 4.38 6.25
C ILE A 88 -7.32 4.46 5.13
N PHE A 89 -7.53 3.35 4.41
CA PHE A 89 -8.39 3.34 3.24
C PHE A 89 -9.35 2.17 3.27
N GLU A 90 -10.47 2.36 2.57
CA GLU A 90 -11.34 1.28 2.12
C GLU A 90 -11.43 1.37 0.60
N PHE A 91 -11.00 0.31 -0.07
CA PHE A 91 -11.10 0.21 -1.52
C PHE A 91 -12.32 -0.61 -1.88
N LEU A 92 -13.31 0.02 -2.50
CA LEU A 92 -14.46 -0.68 -3.06
C LEU A 92 -14.03 -1.38 -4.34
N PHE A 93 -14.45 -2.61 -4.51
CA PHE A 93 -14.15 -3.37 -5.72
C PHE A 93 -15.43 -3.59 -6.50
N CYS A 94 -15.49 -3.08 -7.73
CA CYS A 94 -16.64 -3.16 -8.59
C CYS A 94 -16.22 -3.22 -10.05
N ASP A 95 -16.74 -4.18 -10.80
CA ASP A 95 -16.46 -4.33 -12.24
C ASP A 95 -14.96 -4.42 -12.56
N GLY A 96 -14.21 -5.13 -11.70
CA GLY A 96 -12.77 -5.33 -11.92
C GLY A 96 -11.88 -4.15 -11.53
N GLU A 97 -12.46 -3.10 -10.97
CA GLU A 97 -11.73 -1.89 -10.58
C GLU A 97 -11.88 -1.58 -9.10
N PHE A 98 -10.86 -0.92 -8.57
CA PHE A 98 -10.88 -0.44 -7.19
C PHE A 98 -11.19 1.05 -7.17
N MET A 99 -12.05 1.43 -6.22
CA MET A 99 -12.38 2.82 -5.98
C MET A 99 -12.22 3.12 -4.49
N MET A 100 -11.46 4.15 -4.17
CA MET A 100 -11.29 4.59 -2.79
C MET A 100 -12.60 5.22 -2.30
N LYS A 101 -13.05 4.81 -1.12
CA LYS A 101 -14.31 5.30 -0.55
C LYS A 101 -14.23 6.77 -0.14
N LYS A 102 -13.14 7.16 0.51
CA LYS A 102 -12.87 8.56 0.90
C LYS A 102 -11.40 8.75 1.22
N GLU A 103 -10.95 9.98 1.13
CA GLU A 103 -9.59 10.35 1.51
C GLU A 103 -9.41 10.24 3.02
N TYR A 104 -8.17 9.98 3.44
CA TYR A 104 -7.82 9.90 4.85
C TYR A 104 -7.12 11.18 5.30
N LEU A 105 -7.70 11.87 6.28
CA LEU A 105 -7.10 13.05 6.87
C LEU A 105 -6.31 12.66 8.11
N CYS A 106 -4.99 12.84 8.05
CA CYS A 106 -4.09 12.77 9.20
C CYS A 106 -3.50 14.17 9.37
N SER A 107 -4.26 15.04 10.02
CA SER A 107 -3.97 16.47 10.08
C SER A 107 -2.50 16.75 10.42
N PRO A 108 -1.82 17.62 9.68
CA PRO A 108 -2.34 18.47 8.61
C PRO A 108 -2.35 17.83 7.21
N ASP A 109 -2.03 16.54 7.09
CA ASP A 109 -1.82 15.86 5.81
C ASP A 109 -3.07 15.11 5.35
N LEU A 110 -3.28 15.12 4.03
CA LEU A 110 -4.33 14.39 3.36
C LEU A 110 -3.73 13.24 2.58
N TYR A 111 -4.24 12.02 2.80
CA TYR A 111 -3.79 10.80 2.14
C TYR A 111 -4.82 10.35 1.12
N TYR A 112 -4.35 10.04 -0.06
CA TYR A 112 -5.16 9.52 -1.16
C TYR A 112 -4.52 8.24 -1.69
N GLY A 113 -5.32 7.18 -1.87
CA GLY A 113 -4.84 5.89 -2.31
C GLY A 113 -5.47 5.43 -3.61
N GLU A 114 -4.67 4.77 -4.44
CA GLU A 114 -5.12 4.08 -5.64
C GLU A 114 -4.59 2.65 -5.61
N MET A 115 -5.40 1.72 -6.04
CA MET A 115 -5.02 0.32 -6.14
C MET A 115 -5.39 -0.22 -7.51
N LYS A 116 -4.46 -0.94 -8.14
CA LYS A 116 -4.66 -1.56 -9.46
C LYS A 116 -4.05 -2.94 -9.48
N ILE A 117 -4.64 -3.81 -10.29
CA ILE A 117 -4.08 -5.11 -10.60
C ILE A 117 -3.78 -5.14 -12.08
N LEU A 118 -2.51 -5.35 -12.41
CA LEU A 118 -2.00 -5.42 -13.78
C LEU A 118 -1.25 -6.74 -13.94
N ASP A 119 -1.78 -7.66 -14.72
CA ASP A 119 -1.23 -9.01 -14.89
C ASP A 119 -1.09 -9.70 -13.53
N ASN A 120 0.14 -10.04 -13.12
CA ASN A 120 0.43 -10.68 -11.84
C ASN A 120 0.97 -9.69 -10.79
N ARG A 121 0.69 -8.40 -10.95
CA ARG A 121 1.18 -7.36 -10.08
C ARG A 121 0.05 -6.63 -9.41
N ILE A 122 0.26 -6.27 -8.17
CA ILE A 122 -0.65 -5.42 -7.42
C ILE A 122 0.08 -4.09 -7.20
N CYS A 123 -0.51 -3.02 -7.67
CA CYS A 123 0.07 -1.69 -7.56
C CYS A 123 -0.74 -0.86 -6.57
N LEU A 124 -0.07 -0.36 -5.55
CA LEU A 124 -0.64 0.55 -4.56
C LEU A 124 0.08 1.89 -4.69
N LEU A 125 -0.68 2.93 -4.95
CA LEU A 125 -0.16 4.29 -5.00
C LEU A 125 -0.76 5.08 -3.85
N ILE A 126 0.09 5.73 -3.06
CA ILE A 126 -0.34 6.59 -1.98
C ILE A 126 0.20 8.00 -2.23
N LYS A 127 -0.70 8.96 -2.30
CA LYS A 127 -0.34 10.38 -2.40
C LYS A 127 -0.56 11.04 -1.05
N VAL A 128 0.45 11.76 -0.58
CA VAL A 128 0.39 12.51 0.66
C VAL A 128 0.54 13.98 0.34
N LYS A 129 -0.46 14.77 0.70
CA LYS A 129 -0.45 16.21 0.43
C LYS A 129 -0.75 16.98 1.70
N GLY A 130 0.08 17.95 2.01
CA GLY A 130 -0.08 18.82 3.17
C GLY A 130 0.69 20.11 2.95
N GLU A 131 0.81 20.88 4.00
CA GLU A 131 1.49 22.17 3.97
C GLU A 131 2.96 22.05 3.55
N LYS A 132 3.65 21.01 4.06
CA LYS A 132 5.07 20.75 3.83
C LYS A 132 5.34 19.46 3.10
N LYS A 133 4.29 18.74 2.70
CA LYS A 133 4.40 17.44 2.04
C LYS A 133 3.64 17.44 0.73
N ASN A 134 4.29 16.91 -0.29
CA ASN A 134 3.66 16.60 -1.56
C ASN A 134 4.45 15.42 -2.13
N GLU A 135 3.97 14.21 -1.83
CA GLU A 135 4.73 12.99 -2.07
C GLU A 135 3.87 11.92 -2.71
N VAL A 136 4.54 11.07 -3.47
CA VAL A 136 3.93 9.88 -4.06
C VAL A 136 4.74 8.66 -3.63
N LEU A 137 4.05 7.69 -3.05
CA LEU A 137 4.63 6.40 -2.67
C LEU A 137 4.02 5.34 -3.56
N GLU A 138 4.85 4.58 -4.26
CA GLU A 138 4.43 3.49 -5.12
C GLU A 138 4.93 2.15 -4.59
N TYR A 139 4.00 1.23 -4.41
CA TYR A 139 4.32 -0.14 -4.01
C TYR A 139 3.84 -1.08 -5.11
N THR A 140 4.74 -1.91 -5.60
CA THR A 140 4.40 -2.96 -6.57
C THR A 140 4.69 -4.30 -5.95
N TYR A 141 3.66 -5.11 -5.79
CA TYR A 141 3.75 -6.43 -5.19
C TYR A 141 3.71 -7.50 -6.27
N LEU A 142 4.59 -8.47 -6.14
CA LEU A 142 4.74 -9.57 -7.10
C LEU A 142 4.59 -10.91 -6.38
N THR A 143 3.92 -11.82 -7.05
CA THR A 143 3.76 -13.19 -6.59
C THR A 143 4.96 -14.07 -6.92
#